data_2e2d7c03d368a2e90863064c05ef604a
#
_entry.id   2e2d7c03d368a2e90863064c05ef604a
#
_cell.length_a   1.000
_cell.length_b   1.000
_cell.length_c   1.000
_cell.angle_alpha   90.00
_cell.angle_beta   90.00
_cell.angle_gamma   90.00
#
_symmetry.space_group_name_H-M   'P 1'
#
loop_
_entity.id
_entity.type
_entity.pdbx_description
1 polymer ?
#
loop_
_entity_poly.entity_id
_entity_poly.type
_entity_poly.pdbx_seq_one_letter_code
_entity_poly.pdbx_strand_id
1 'polypeptide(L)'
;MNKKLFFILTIIHLNIFCISAQIYPVRPQLSDKHSFSMILLPDPQSYNKFDANQPLFELQTAWIANSIEPLNIKGVLCTGDLVEQNEIRIPDGINGNQTSE
;
A
#
# COMPACT_ATOMS: atom_id res chain seq x y z
N MET A 1 -29.68 28.15 -29.02
CA MET A 1 -28.28 27.83 -28.70
C MET A 1 -27.71 26.97 -29.82
N ASN A 2 -26.52 27.29 -30.34
CA ASN A 2 -25.92 26.58 -31.47
C ASN A 2 -25.50 25.18 -30.99
N LYS A 3 -25.92 24.11 -31.71
CA LYS A 3 -25.63 22.72 -31.35
C LYS A 3 -24.11 22.46 -31.11
N LYS A 4 -23.25 23.10 -31.89
CA LYS A 4 -21.80 23.00 -31.73
C LYS A 4 -21.32 23.61 -30.40
N LEU A 5 -21.89 24.76 -30.01
CA LEU A 5 -21.54 25.40 -28.75
C LEU A 5 -21.99 24.58 -27.54
N PHE A 6 -23.17 23.97 -27.61
CA PHE A 6 -23.70 23.08 -26.59
C PHE A 6 -22.77 21.85 -26.40
N PHE A 7 -22.32 21.25 -27.50
CA PHE A 7 -21.44 20.10 -27.46
C PHE A 7 -20.06 20.43 -26.83
N ILE A 8 -19.51 21.59 -27.21
CA ILE A 8 -18.23 22.08 -26.63
C ILE A 8 -18.37 22.33 -25.14
N LEU A 9 -19.44 22.98 -24.70
CA LEU A 9 -19.70 23.23 -23.27
C LEU A 9 -19.87 21.94 -22.49
N THR A 10 -20.53 20.92 -23.06
CA THR A 10 -20.69 19.61 -22.43
C THR A 10 -19.35 18.88 -22.26
N ILE A 11 -18.48 18.93 -23.27
CA ILE A 11 -17.14 18.34 -23.20
C ILE A 11 -16.30 19.05 -22.13
N ILE A 12 -16.34 20.36 -22.04
CA ILE A 12 -15.62 21.14 -21.03
C ILE A 12 -16.11 20.78 -19.62
N HIS A 13 -17.42 20.68 -19.41
CA HIS A 13 -18.00 20.28 -18.12
C HIS A 13 -17.59 18.85 -17.73
N LEU A 14 -17.57 17.91 -18.69
CA LEU A 14 -17.17 16.54 -18.45
C LEU A 14 -15.70 16.45 -17.99
N ASN A 15 -14.82 17.24 -18.61
CA ASN A 15 -13.41 17.29 -18.23
C ASN A 15 -13.19 17.91 -16.83
N ILE A 16 -13.97 18.95 -16.48
CA ILE A 16 -13.88 19.56 -15.15
C ILE A 16 -14.34 18.56 -14.06
N PHE A 17 -15.37 17.76 -14.34
CA PHE A 17 -15.81 16.71 -13.41
C PHE A 17 -14.77 15.61 -13.23
N CYS A 18 -14.08 15.19 -14.29
CA CYS A 18 -13.00 14.19 -14.20
C CYS A 18 -11.80 14.70 -13.40
N ILE A 19 -11.47 15.99 -13.50
CA ILE A 19 -10.36 16.59 -12.73
C ILE A 19 -10.71 16.67 -11.23
N SER A 20 -11.97 16.93 -10.90
CA SER A 20 -12.45 16.96 -9.51
C SER A 20 -12.50 15.58 -8.85
N ALA A 21 -12.49 14.51 -9.63
CA ALA A 21 -12.45 13.13 -9.14
C ALA A 21 -11.04 12.63 -8.85
N GLN A 22 -10.01 13.44 -9.01
CA GLN A 22 -8.69 13.13 -8.46
C GLN A 22 -8.78 13.24 -6.94
N ILE A 23 -9.12 12.13 -6.32
CA ILE A 23 -8.98 11.96 -4.88
C ILE A 23 -7.49 12.10 -4.59
N TYR A 24 -7.08 13.26 -4.09
CA TYR A 24 -5.76 13.37 -3.49
C TYR A 24 -5.72 12.33 -2.39
N PRO A 25 -4.78 11.37 -2.43
CA PRO A 25 -4.68 10.43 -1.34
C PRO A 25 -4.49 11.25 -0.07
N VAL A 26 -5.51 11.20 0.79
CA VAL A 26 -5.40 11.83 2.11
C VAL A 26 -4.28 11.09 2.81
N ARG A 27 -3.13 11.73 2.89
CA ARG A 27 -2.01 11.15 3.65
C ARG A 27 -2.44 11.07 5.10
N PRO A 28 -2.29 9.95 5.76
CA PRO A 28 -2.58 9.86 7.17
C PRO A 28 -1.75 10.91 7.92
N GLN A 29 -2.36 11.53 8.89
CA GLN A 29 -1.74 12.57 9.71
C GLN A 29 -1.98 12.26 11.17
N LEU A 30 -1.03 12.65 12.01
CA LEU A 30 -1.22 12.58 13.45
C LEU A 30 -2.34 13.53 13.88
N SER A 31 -3.19 13.10 14.79
CA SER A 31 -4.23 13.94 15.40
C SER A 31 -3.64 15.06 16.26
N ASP A 32 -2.45 14.83 16.80
CA ASP A 32 -1.70 15.76 17.63
C ASP A 32 -0.21 15.60 17.35
N LYS A 33 0.54 16.71 17.36
CA LYS A 33 1.99 16.72 17.15
C LYS A 33 2.79 15.95 18.23
N HIS A 34 2.21 15.72 19.40
CA HIS A 34 2.79 14.93 20.47
C HIS A 34 2.40 13.45 20.41
N SER A 35 1.51 13.09 19.50
CA SER A 35 1.14 11.70 19.26
C SER A 35 2.24 10.94 18.55
N PHE A 36 2.17 9.63 18.62
CA PHE A 36 3.01 8.74 17.85
C PHE A 36 2.16 7.61 17.27
N SER A 37 2.70 6.91 16.30
CA SER A 37 2.08 5.73 15.69
C SER A 37 2.88 4.48 16.00
N MET A 38 2.15 3.37 16.17
CA MET A 38 2.69 2.02 16.14
C MET A 38 2.06 1.31 14.95
N ILE A 39 2.86 0.63 14.17
CA ILE A 39 2.37 -0.16 13.03
C ILE A 39 2.19 -1.60 13.50
N LEU A 40 1.06 -2.16 13.17
CA LEU A 40 0.79 -3.59 13.32
C LEU A 40 0.83 -4.23 11.94
N LEU A 41 1.75 -5.15 11.75
CA LEU A 41 1.94 -5.88 10.49
C LEU A 41 1.49 -7.32 10.71
N PRO A 42 0.32 -7.72 10.18
CA PRO A 42 -0.19 -9.07 10.37
C PRO A 42 0.37 -10.04 9.32
N ASP A 43 0.71 -11.22 9.76
CA ASP A 43 0.87 -12.46 9.01
C ASP A 43 1.45 -12.32 7.59
N PRO A 44 2.69 -11.87 7.41
CA PRO A 44 3.25 -11.63 6.08
C PRO A 44 3.64 -12.91 5.32
N GLN A 45 3.41 -14.08 5.88
CA GLN A 45 3.81 -15.37 5.31
C GLN A 45 3.37 -15.57 3.85
N SER A 46 2.12 -15.21 3.51
CA SER A 46 1.60 -15.37 2.16
C SER A 46 2.26 -14.44 1.14
N TYR A 47 2.79 -13.31 1.60
CA TYR A 47 3.55 -12.39 0.76
C TYR A 47 4.99 -12.89 0.56
N ASN A 48 5.56 -13.49 1.59
CA ASN A 48 6.93 -14.01 1.54
C ASN A 48 7.02 -15.33 0.80
N LYS A 49 5.97 -16.15 0.85
CA LYS A 49 5.93 -17.46 0.21
C LYS A 49 5.95 -17.41 -1.32
N PHE A 50 5.22 -16.47 -1.92
CA PHE A 50 5.00 -16.42 -3.35
C PHE A 50 5.64 -15.18 -3.95
N ASP A 51 6.56 -15.35 -4.89
CA ASP A 51 7.24 -14.24 -5.60
C ASP A 51 6.25 -13.22 -6.17
N ALA A 52 5.12 -13.70 -6.70
CA ALA A 52 4.07 -12.83 -7.23
C ALA A 52 3.46 -11.88 -6.19
N ASN A 53 3.55 -12.22 -4.91
CA ASN A 53 2.99 -11.45 -3.81
C ASN A 53 4.02 -10.55 -3.12
N GLN A 54 5.31 -10.81 -3.28
CA GLN A 54 6.38 -10.05 -2.65
C GLN A 54 6.29 -8.53 -2.91
N PRO A 55 5.95 -8.07 -4.13
CA PRO A 55 5.80 -6.63 -4.38
C PRO A 55 4.74 -5.96 -3.50
N LEU A 56 3.72 -6.69 -3.04
CA LEU A 56 2.73 -6.15 -2.11
C LEU A 56 3.33 -5.91 -0.72
N PHE A 57 4.18 -6.81 -0.26
CA PHE A 57 4.89 -6.65 1.00
C PHE A 57 5.94 -5.54 0.93
N GLU A 58 6.67 -5.46 -0.17
CA GLU A 58 7.61 -4.37 -0.43
C GLU A 58 6.92 -3.01 -0.44
N LEU A 59 5.72 -2.92 -1.04
CA LEU A 59 4.93 -1.70 -1.04
C LEU A 59 4.52 -1.29 0.38
N GLN A 60 4.10 -2.24 1.22
CA GLN A 60 3.74 -1.98 2.62
C GLN A 60 4.95 -1.48 3.41
N THR A 61 6.08 -2.15 3.29
CA THR A 61 7.31 -1.78 4.01
C THR A 61 7.87 -0.44 3.52
N ALA A 62 7.83 -0.18 2.21
CA ALA A 62 8.20 1.11 1.65
C ALA A 62 7.28 2.24 2.13
N TRP A 63 5.97 1.99 2.23
CA TRP A 63 5.04 2.97 2.79
C TRP A 63 5.36 3.27 4.25
N ILE A 64 5.65 2.24 5.06
CA ILE A 64 6.06 2.41 6.47
C ILE A 64 7.32 3.27 6.53
N ALA A 65 8.35 2.93 5.76
CA ALA A 65 9.61 3.64 5.75
C ALA A 65 9.44 5.13 5.38
N ASN A 66 8.60 5.43 4.39
CA ASN A 66 8.30 6.80 3.98
C ASN A 66 7.39 7.56 4.96
N SER A 67 6.78 6.85 5.90
CA SER A 67 5.84 7.41 6.87
C SER A 67 6.43 7.58 8.28
N ILE A 68 7.68 7.17 8.51
CA ILE A 68 8.32 7.23 9.82
C ILE A 68 8.25 8.63 10.41
N GLU A 69 8.77 9.62 9.69
CA GLU A 69 8.79 11.00 10.15
C GLU A 69 7.39 11.64 10.20
N PRO A 70 6.58 11.58 9.10
CA PRO A 70 5.29 12.26 9.09
C PRO A 70 4.30 11.72 10.13
N LEU A 71 4.40 10.45 10.48
CA LEU A 71 3.52 9.79 11.45
C LEU A 71 4.21 9.50 12.80
N ASN A 72 5.42 10.00 13.00
CA ASN A 72 6.19 9.75 14.23
C ASN A 72 6.13 8.26 14.63
N ILE A 73 6.40 7.37 13.68
CA ILE A 73 6.33 5.92 13.91
C ILE A 73 7.44 5.52 14.87
N LYS A 74 7.09 4.93 16.01
CA LYS A 74 8.03 4.50 17.05
C LYS A 74 8.36 3.03 17.02
N GLY A 75 7.59 2.24 16.30
CA GLY A 75 7.85 0.83 16.15
C GLY A 75 6.91 0.14 15.18
N VAL A 76 7.35 -1.01 14.72
CA VAL A 76 6.56 -1.94 13.90
C VAL A 76 6.52 -3.27 14.66
N LEU A 77 5.33 -3.77 14.90
CA LEU A 77 5.11 -5.06 15.53
C LEU A 77 4.55 -6.02 14.48
N CYS A 78 5.14 -7.20 14.36
CA CYS A 78 4.55 -8.28 13.61
C CYS A 78 3.79 -9.19 14.56
N THR A 79 2.55 -9.55 14.21
CA THR A 79 1.70 -10.36 15.08
C THR A 79 1.97 -11.85 14.98
N GLY A 80 2.78 -12.26 14.04
CA GLY A 80 3.17 -13.65 13.86
C GLY A 80 3.31 -14.02 12.39
N ASP A 81 3.43 -15.30 12.13
CA ASP A 81 3.45 -15.91 10.81
C ASP A 81 4.32 -15.15 9.79
N LEU A 82 5.58 -14.89 10.18
CA LEU A 82 6.55 -14.16 9.36
C LEU A 82 6.85 -14.90 8.07
N VAL A 83 6.91 -16.21 8.15
CA VAL A 83 7.20 -17.10 7.03
C VAL A 83 6.36 -18.36 7.12
N GLU A 84 6.09 -18.95 5.98
CA GLU A 84 5.49 -20.28 5.91
C GLU A 84 6.60 -21.33 5.79
N GLN A 85 6.36 -22.51 6.31
CA GLN A 85 7.31 -23.64 6.20
C GLN A 85 8.70 -23.33 6.78
N ASN A 86 8.73 -22.80 7.96
CA ASN A 86 9.95 -22.39 8.67
C ASN A 86 11.03 -23.48 8.79
N GLU A 87 10.65 -24.75 8.67
CA GLU A 87 11.56 -25.91 8.79
C GLU A 87 12.08 -26.41 7.43
N ILE A 88 11.55 -25.90 6.33
CA ILE A 88 11.92 -26.33 4.99
C ILE A 88 12.94 -25.36 4.42
N ARG A 89 14.17 -25.84 4.26
CA ARG A 89 15.28 -25.05 3.71
C ARG A 89 15.44 -25.14 2.19
N ILE A 90 14.65 -25.97 1.54
CA ILE A 90 14.74 -26.15 0.09
C ILE A 90 13.47 -25.60 -0.52
N PRO A 91 13.56 -24.57 -1.38
CA PRO A 91 12.41 -24.08 -2.13
C PRO A 91 11.81 -25.22 -2.95
N ASP A 92 10.51 -25.38 -2.93
CA ASP A 92 9.86 -26.38 -3.77
C ASP A 92 9.89 -26.00 -5.26
N GLY A 93 10.24 -24.77 -5.57
CA GLY A 93 10.48 -24.28 -6.93
C GLY A 93 9.24 -24.20 -7.81
N ILE A 94 8.10 -24.68 -7.34
CA ILE A 94 6.89 -24.77 -8.19
C ILE A 94 6.15 -23.43 -8.26
N ASN A 95 6.15 -22.65 -7.19
CA ASN A 95 5.42 -21.39 -7.11
C ASN A 95 6.28 -20.24 -6.60
N GLY A 96 7.60 -20.33 -6.73
CA GLY A 96 8.52 -19.35 -6.15
C GLY A 96 8.46 -19.30 -4.62
N ASN A 97 8.15 -20.43 -3.99
CA ASN A 97 8.10 -20.51 -2.53
C ASN A 97 9.46 -20.19 -1.93
N GLN A 98 9.46 -19.24 -1.03
CA GLN A 98 10.63 -18.90 -0.24
C GLN A 98 10.64 -19.73 1.04
N THR A 99 11.83 -20.15 1.44
CA THR A 99 12.05 -20.77 2.75
C THR A 99 12.51 -19.68 3.72
N SER A 100 12.28 -19.92 5.00
CA SER A 100 12.95 -19.11 6.02
C SER A 100 14.40 -19.61 6.15
N GLU A 101 15.34 -18.85 5.70
CA GLU A 101 16.75 -19.02 6.09
C GLU A 101 17.11 -18.13 7.25
#